data_31eb55bb3718185f968d0e31599539aa
#
_entry.id   31eb55bb3718185f968d0e31599539aa
#
_cell.length_a   1.000
_cell.length_b   1.000
_cell.length_c   1.000
_cell.angle_alpha   90.00
_cell.angle_beta   90.00
_cell.angle_gamma   90.00
#
_symmetry.space_group_name_H-M   'P 1'
#
loop_
_entity.id
_entity.type
_entity.pdbx_description
1 polymer ?
#
loop_
_entity_poly.entity_id
_entity_poly.type
_entity_poly.pdbx_seq_one_letter_code
_entity_poly.pdbx_strand_id
1 'polypeptide(L)'
;MSLPMPQRPLTLFEKIWYRHVVHQRDDGECLLYVDYHLVQDGSAPGFEMLRQKGLPVRMPKRTFGTPDHYIPTIGRDLSTMADPEKRAMAQALENDCREAGIPFFGLQDARQGIIHVVAPEQGITQPGRLMVCGDSHTSTHGALGALAFGIGASEVAHVLATQTIWQRQPRTMKIEVPGSLPGGVSAKDIILAIIGRIGAGGAVGHVIEYAGQAIRDLSMEARMTLCNMSIEAGARAGMVAPDETTYEWLQGRPQAPSGAAYESCVAQWRQLPSDPGARYDREVVIPAHEIEPMVTWGNSPEQVGGISGRIPDPARESDPQRREGLERTLAYMGLKAGQALAGLPVQRVFIGSCTNGRIEDLRSAAAVARHGHVAAGVEAWVVPGSGLVKRQAEAEGLREVFLSAGFQWRDPGCSMCLGTNGDIMQPGQRSASTSNRNFVGRQGPGSRTHLVSPAMAAAAALQGCLVDVRTVKGGQ
;
A
#
# COMPACT_ATOMS: atom_id res chain seq x y z
N MET A 1 31.90 14.62 -1.47
CA MET A 1 32.50 13.27 -1.49
C MET A 1 31.47 12.33 -0.91
N SER A 2 31.17 11.22 -1.59
CA SER A 2 30.30 10.18 -1.01
C SER A 2 30.96 9.63 0.27
N LEU A 3 30.13 9.32 1.29
CA LEU A 3 30.66 8.68 2.49
C LEU A 3 31.27 7.31 2.13
N PRO A 4 32.41 6.95 2.75
CA PRO A 4 32.95 5.60 2.55
C PRO A 4 31.98 4.56 3.11
N MET A 5 31.79 3.47 2.38
CA MET A 5 31.01 2.33 2.85
C MET A 5 31.63 1.76 4.13
N PRO A 6 30.84 1.53 5.20
CA PRO A 6 31.35 0.91 6.42
C PRO A 6 31.95 -0.47 6.16
N GLN A 7 33.07 -0.78 6.83
CA GLN A 7 33.74 -2.09 6.73
C GLN A 7 33.12 -3.11 7.73
N ARG A 8 31.82 -3.33 7.63
CA ARG A 8 31.08 -4.32 8.43
C ARG A 8 29.93 -4.91 7.61
N PRO A 9 29.36 -6.03 8.01
CA PRO A 9 28.13 -6.53 7.39
C PRO A 9 27.01 -5.46 7.42
N LEU A 10 26.37 -5.25 6.27
CA LEU A 10 25.34 -4.23 6.07
C LEU A 10 23.98 -4.86 5.77
N THR A 11 22.93 -4.24 6.27
CA THR A 11 21.54 -4.55 5.89
C THR A 11 21.25 -4.05 4.46
N LEU A 12 20.20 -4.59 3.83
CA LEU A 12 19.69 -4.10 2.53
C LEU A 12 19.50 -2.59 2.54
N PHE A 13 18.83 -2.07 3.61
CA PHE A 13 18.63 -0.65 3.79
C PHE A 13 19.95 0.14 3.79
N GLU A 14 20.92 -0.28 4.59
CA GLU A 14 22.21 0.42 4.74
C GLU A 14 23.00 0.44 3.43
N LYS A 15 22.99 -0.67 2.66
CA LYS A 15 23.62 -0.72 1.35
C LYS A 15 23.06 0.31 0.39
N ILE A 16 21.73 0.50 0.39
CA ILE A 16 21.09 1.49 -0.46
C ILE A 16 21.34 2.89 0.09
N TRP A 17 21.17 3.10 1.40
CA TRP A 17 21.38 4.39 2.04
C TRP A 17 22.75 4.97 1.71
N TYR A 18 23.84 4.26 2.02
CA TYR A 18 25.20 4.78 1.83
C TYR A 18 25.55 5.05 0.35
N ARG A 19 24.94 4.32 -0.58
CA ARG A 19 25.12 4.58 -2.03
C ARG A 19 24.48 5.88 -2.49
N HIS A 20 23.48 6.38 -1.75
CA HIS A 20 22.73 7.58 -2.11
C HIS A 20 23.15 8.82 -1.32
N VAL A 21 24.00 8.70 -0.29
CA VAL A 21 24.50 9.86 0.46
C VAL A 21 25.43 10.69 -0.42
N VAL A 22 25.02 11.93 -0.68
CA VAL A 22 25.81 12.93 -1.42
C VAL A 22 26.64 13.76 -0.45
N HIS A 23 26.05 14.09 0.72
CA HIS A 23 26.66 14.90 1.75
C HIS A 23 26.08 14.55 3.12
N GLN A 24 26.88 14.70 4.16
CA GLN A 24 26.41 14.61 5.56
C GLN A 24 26.83 15.85 6.32
N ARG A 25 25.90 16.41 7.09
CA ARG A 25 26.15 17.51 8.02
C ARG A 25 26.75 17.01 9.33
N ASP A 26 27.33 17.93 10.09
CA ASP A 26 27.91 17.63 11.41
C ASP A 26 26.87 17.12 12.42
N ASP A 27 25.60 17.49 12.26
CA ASP A 27 24.48 17.01 13.07
C ASP A 27 23.97 15.63 12.69
N GLY A 28 24.60 14.98 11.69
CA GLY A 28 24.30 13.64 11.21
C GLY A 28 23.20 13.58 10.14
N GLU A 29 22.63 14.72 9.72
CA GLU A 29 21.65 14.76 8.64
C GLU A 29 22.33 14.52 7.28
N CYS A 30 21.76 13.66 6.45
CA CYS A 30 22.32 13.28 5.15
C CYS A 30 21.51 13.85 4.00
N LEU A 31 22.19 14.41 3.01
CA LEU A 31 21.62 14.75 1.71
C LEU A 31 21.68 13.50 0.83
N LEU A 32 20.52 12.98 0.44
CA LEU A 32 20.41 11.80 -0.39
C LEU A 32 20.09 12.19 -1.82
N TYR A 33 20.69 11.51 -2.80
CA TYR A 33 20.26 11.58 -4.20
C TYR A 33 19.00 10.72 -4.37
N VAL A 34 17.98 11.27 -5.06
CA VAL A 34 16.73 10.58 -5.37
C VAL A 34 16.78 10.05 -6.80
N ASP A 35 16.68 8.74 -7.01
CA ASP A 35 16.67 8.16 -8.35
C ASP A 35 15.41 8.50 -9.12
N TYR A 36 14.25 8.33 -8.48
CA TYR A 36 12.95 8.60 -9.09
C TYR A 36 12.00 9.33 -8.14
N HIS A 37 11.32 10.32 -8.68
CA HIS A 37 10.25 11.04 -8.00
C HIS A 37 8.90 10.70 -8.63
N LEU A 38 7.94 10.28 -7.83
CA LEU A 38 6.58 10.01 -8.27
C LEU A 38 5.68 11.16 -7.84
N VAL A 39 4.86 11.66 -8.76
CA VAL A 39 3.92 12.76 -8.52
C VAL A 39 2.50 12.34 -8.86
N GLN A 40 1.57 12.76 -8.03
CA GLN A 40 0.14 12.49 -8.17
C GLN A 40 -0.65 13.80 -7.93
N ASP A 41 -1.97 13.77 -8.03
CA ASP A 41 -2.83 14.95 -7.95
C ASP A 41 -2.71 15.75 -6.63
N GLY A 42 -2.21 15.16 -5.53
CA GLY A 42 -1.81 15.86 -4.30
C GLY A 42 -0.45 16.59 -4.39
N SER A 43 0.29 16.51 -5.49
CA SER A 43 1.61 17.14 -5.64
C SER A 43 1.56 18.60 -6.11
N ALA A 44 0.38 19.12 -6.47
CA ALA A 44 0.20 20.49 -6.98
C ALA A 44 0.83 21.60 -6.10
N PRO A 45 0.77 21.56 -4.75
CA PRO A 45 1.45 22.56 -3.92
C PRO A 45 2.97 22.58 -4.12
N GLY A 46 3.61 21.44 -4.40
CA GLY A 46 5.04 21.37 -4.67
C GLY A 46 5.41 22.09 -5.98
N PHE A 47 4.64 21.90 -7.05
CA PHE A 47 4.83 22.61 -8.32
C PHE A 47 4.59 24.12 -8.17
N GLU A 48 3.58 24.51 -7.39
CA GLU A 48 3.29 25.92 -7.13
C GLU A 48 4.48 26.60 -6.42
N MET A 49 5.09 25.94 -5.43
CA MET A 49 6.30 26.47 -4.75
C MET A 49 7.47 26.64 -5.74
N LEU A 50 7.62 25.77 -6.75
CA LEU A 50 8.64 25.94 -7.79
C LEU A 50 8.36 27.18 -8.64
N ARG A 51 7.12 27.36 -9.11
CA ARG A 51 6.72 28.53 -9.91
C ARG A 51 6.98 29.85 -9.17
N GLN A 52 6.60 29.91 -7.89
CA GLN A 52 6.82 31.10 -7.06
C GLN A 52 8.29 31.44 -6.89
N LYS A 53 9.19 30.44 -6.93
CA LYS A 53 10.64 30.63 -6.85
C LYS A 53 11.32 30.75 -8.20
N GLY A 54 10.61 30.64 -9.31
CA GLY A 54 11.16 30.65 -10.66
C GLY A 54 12.11 29.49 -10.94
N LEU A 55 11.92 28.33 -10.28
CA LEU A 55 12.80 27.17 -10.41
C LEU A 55 12.19 26.13 -11.36
N PRO A 56 12.97 25.59 -12.32
CA PRO A 56 12.53 24.49 -13.17
C PRO A 56 12.59 23.13 -12.44
N VAL A 57 11.87 22.15 -12.98
CA VAL A 57 12.09 20.75 -12.59
C VAL A 57 13.44 20.29 -13.11
N ARG A 58 14.31 19.83 -12.20
CA ARG A 58 15.70 19.50 -12.50
C ARG A 58 15.86 18.27 -13.40
N MET A 59 15.09 17.22 -13.14
CA MET A 59 15.19 15.93 -13.84
C MET A 59 13.80 15.41 -14.26
N PRO A 60 13.17 16.03 -15.27
CA PRO A 60 11.81 15.64 -15.69
C PRO A 60 11.69 14.16 -16.04
N LYS A 61 12.70 13.56 -16.69
CA LYS A 61 12.71 12.15 -17.09
C LYS A 61 12.94 11.17 -15.93
N ARG A 62 13.22 11.67 -14.73
CA ARG A 62 13.31 10.90 -13.49
C ARG A 62 12.09 11.13 -12.59
N THR A 63 11.11 11.87 -13.10
CA THR A 63 9.83 12.11 -12.43
C THR A 63 8.72 11.49 -13.29
N PHE A 64 7.74 10.83 -12.65
CA PHE A 64 6.61 10.20 -13.32
C PHE A 64 5.31 10.60 -12.63
N GLY A 65 4.29 10.94 -13.42
CA GLY A 65 3.01 11.42 -12.91
C GLY A 65 1.82 10.59 -13.34
N THR A 66 0.82 10.45 -12.44
CA THR A 66 -0.52 9.95 -12.75
C THR A 66 -1.53 10.48 -11.72
N PRO A 67 -2.75 10.85 -12.13
CA PRO A 67 -3.80 11.22 -11.18
C PRO A 67 -4.42 9.92 -10.61
N ASP A 68 -4.70 9.90 -9.30
CA ASP A 68 -5.23 8.71 -8.64
C ASP A 68 -6.17 8.98 -7.45
N HIS A 69 -6.03 10.11 -6.74
CA HIS A 69 -6.76 10.37 -5.51
C HIS A 69 -8.12 11.04 -5.75
N TYR A 70 -8.19 12.01 -6.68
CA TYR A 70 -9.38 12.84 -6.87
C TYR A 70 -10.23 12.43 -8.07
N ILE A 71 -9.72 11.56 -8.93
CA ILE A 71 -10.38 11.15 -10.17
C ILE A 71 -11.63 10.28 -9.94
N PRO A 72 -12.64 10.37 -10.84
CA PRO A 72 -13.82 9.53 -10.75
C PRO A 72 -13.50 8.07 -11.08
N THR A 73 -14.22 7.15 -10.45
CA THR A 73 -14.18 5.70 -10.71
C THR A 73 -15.43 5.21 -11.45
N ILE A 74 -16.32 6.12 -11.83
CA ILE A 74 -17.44 5.90 -12.74
C ILE A 74 -17.27 6.90 -13.89
N GLY A 75 -16.91 6.38 -15.06
CA GLY A 75 -16.51 7.22 -16.18
C GLY A 75 -15.11 7.83 -16.03
N ARG A 76 -14.55 8.31 -17.11
CA ARG A 76 -13.17 8.83 -17.19
C ARG A 76 -13.14 10.29 -17.66
N ASP A 77 -14.07 11.09 -17.18
CA ASP A 77 -14.22 12.50 -17.52
C ASP A 77 -14.20 13.36 -16.25
N LEU A 78 -13.20 14.24 -16.15
CA LEU A 78 -13.07 15.19 -15.05
C LEU A 78 -14.27 16.14 -14.94
N SER A 79 -14.98 16.40 -16.06
CA SER A 79 -16.17 17.27 -16.05
C SER A 79 -17.31 16.72 -15.19
N THR A 80 -17.33 15.40 -14.98
CA THR A 80 -18.33 14.72 -14.13
C THR A 80 -18.07 14.88 -12.64
N MET A 81 -16.90 15.39 -12.24
CA MET A 81 -16.55 15.60 -10.83
C MET A 81 -17.37 16.76 -10.25
N ALA A 82 -18.12 16.45 -9.19
CA ALA A 82 -18.96 17.44 -8.50
C ALA A 82 -18.15 18.52 -7.77
N ASP A 83 -16.96 18.18 -7.29
CA ASP A 83 -16.06 19.08 -6.55
C ASP A 83 -15.14 19.82 -7.51
N PRO A 84 -15.33 21.14 -7.73
CA PRO A 84 -14.53 21.91 -8.69
C PRO A 84 -13.08 22.10 -8.24
N GLU A 85 -12.80 22.12 -6.94
CA GLU A 85 -11.44 22.28 -6.41
C GLU A 85 -10.61 21.02 -6.72
N LYS A 86 -11.14 19.84 -6.44
CA LYS A 86 -10.47 18.56 -6.74
C LYS A 86 -10.29 18.34 -8.24
N ARG A 87 -11.28 18.73 -9.04
CA ARG A 87 -11.15 18.74 -10.50
C ARG A 87 -10.00 19.63 -10.94
N ALA A 88 -9.90 20.84 -10.39
CA ALA A 88 -8.81 21.76 -10.70
C ALA A 88 -7.44 21.19 -10.28
N MET A 89 -7.34 20.48 -9.16
CA MET A 89 -6.10 19.83 -8.71
C MET A 89 -5.66 18.70 -9.67
N ALA A 90 -6.58 17.86 -10.12
CA ALA A 90 -6.29 16.82 -11.11
C ALA A 90 -5.83 17.40 -12.45
N GLN A 91 -6.49 18.48 -12.91
CA GLN A 91 -6.09 19.20 -14.13
C GLN A 91 -4.75 19.91 -13.99
N ALA A 92 -4.46 20.47 -12.80
CA ALA A 92 -3.19 21.14 -12.53
C ALA A 92 -2.00 20.17 -12.66
N LEU A 93 -2.12 18.95 -12.13
CA LEU A 93 -1.06 17.94 -12.28
C LEU A 93 -0.74 17.64 -13.76
N GLU A 94 -1.77 17.48 -14.60
CA GLU A 94 -1.56 17.25 -16.04
C GLU A 94 -0.83 18.43 -16.69
N ASN A 95 -1.23 19.66 -16.36
CA ASN A 95 -0.61 20.88 -16.88
C ASN A 95 0.85 20.97 -16.41
N ASP A 96 1.10 20.78 -15.11
CA ASP A 96 2.44 20.83 -14.51
C ASP A 96 3.39 19.79 -15.16
N CYS A 97 2.92 18.55 -15.31
CA CYS A 97 3.71 17.50 -15.95
C CYS A 97 4.02 17.83 -17.42
N ARG A 98 3.03 18.33 -18.16
CA ARG A 98 3.22 18.73 -19.58
C ARG A 98 4.20 19.87 -19.71
N GLU A 99 4.06 20.94 -18.92
CA GLU A 99 4.95 22.09 -18.93
C GLU A 99 6.39 21.73 -18.53
N ALA A 100 6.55 20.87 -17.54
CA ALA A 100 7.86 20.42 -17.11
C ALA A 100 8.48 19.31 -17.97
N GLY A 101 7.74 18.74 -18.95
CA GLY A 101 8.20 17.61 -19.76
C GLY A 101 8.31 16.29 -18.98
N ILE A 102 7.50 16.12 -17.93
CA ILE A 102 7.43 14.91 -17.10
C ILE A 102 6.58 13.85 -17.81
N PRO A 103 7.03 12.59 -17.94
CA PRO A 103 6.19 11.47 -18.37
C PRO A 103 4.93 11.35 -17.49
N PHE A 104 3.77 11.38 -18.14
CA PHE A 104 2.47 11.45 -17.45
C PHE A 104 1.49 10.42 -18.02
N PHE A 105 0.89 9.65 -17.13
CA PHE A 105 -0.15 8.66 -17.42
C PHE A 105 -1.51 9.27 -17.06
N GLY A 106 -2.06 10.09 -17.96
CA GLY A 106 -3.32 10.81 -17.74
C GLY A 106 -4.56 9.94 -17.83
N LEU A 107 -5.73 10.52 -17.56
CA LEU A 107 -7.01 9.78 -17.46
C LEU A 107 -7.34 8.98 -18.73
N GLN A 108 -6.93 9.43 -19.90
CA GLN A 108 -7.15 8.74 -21.17
C GLN A 108 -6.03 7.74 -21.52
N ASP A 109 -4.93 7.71 -20.76
CA ASP A 109 -3.88 6.73 -20.95
C ASP A 109 -4.34 5.37 -20.40
N ALA A 110 -4.15 4.34 -21.19
CA ALA A 110 -4.50 2.99 -20.81
C ALA A 110 -3.73 2.43 -19.60
N ARG A 111 -2.62 3.11 -19.22
CA ARG A 111 -1.76 2.77 -18.08
C ARG A 111 -2.14 3.54 -16.82
N GLN A 112 -3.04 4.54 -16.92
CA GLN A 112 -3.45 5.34 -15.77
C GLN A 112 -3.95 4.44 -14.62
N GLY A 113 -3.65 4.83 -13.41
CA GLY A 113 -4.04 4.14 -12.19
C GLY A 113 -3.35 4.71 -10.96
N ILE A 114 -3.46 3.99 -9.87
CA ILE A 114 -2.81 4.35 -8.60
C ILE A 114 -1.29 4.33 -8.80
N ILE A 115 -0.60 5.42 -8.45
CA ILE A 115 0.83 5.58 -8.73
C ILE A 115 1.69 4.41 -8.19
N HIS A 116 1.32 3.85 -7.02
CA HIS A 116 1.99 2.71 -6.40
C HIS A 116 1.63 1.34 -7.03
N VAL A 117 0.75 1.32 -8.02
CA VAL A 117 0.48 0.19 -8.91
C VAL A 117 1.16 0.42 -10.25
N VAL A 118 0.99 1.61 -10.82
CA VAL A 118 1.54 1.98 -12.14
C VAL A 118 3.06 1.93 -12.17
N ALA A 119 3.75 2.51 -11.18
CA ALA A 119 5.20 2.58 -11.21
C ALA A 119 5.88 1.20 -11.15
N PRO A 120 5.47 0.23 -10.31
CA PRO A 120 5.93 -1.14 -10.42
C PRO A 120 5.60 -1.79 -11.77
N GLU A 121 4.34 -1.71 -12.23
CA GLU A 121 3.90 -2.30 -13.50
C GLU A 121 4.71 -1.82 -14.71
N GLN A 122 5.11 -0.55 -14.70
CA GLN A 122 5.94 0.01 -15.75
C GLN A 122 7.43 -0.32 -15.61
N GLY A 123 7.86 -0.98 -14.51
CA GLY A 123 9.28 -1.27 -14.24
C GLY A 123 10.09 -0.02 -13.85
N ILE A 124 9.42 1.06 -13.44
CA ILE A 124 10.06 2.27 -12.90
C ILE A 124 10.70 1.93 -11.55
N THR A 125 10.00 1.12 -10.75
CA THR A 125 10.53 0.60 -9.49
C THR A 125 11.52 -0.51 -9.75
N GLN A 126 12.76 -0.35 -9.26
CA GLN A 126 13.83 -1.33 -9.44
C GLN A 126 14.63 -1.49 -8.14
N PRO A 127 15.23 -2.68 -7.91
CA PRO A 127 16.05 -2.91 -6.72
C PRO A 127 17.19 -1.90 -6.58
N GLY A 128 17.47 -1.50 -5.35
CA GLY A 128 18.58 -0.61 -5.02
C GLY A 128 18.35 0.87 -5.32
N ARG A 129 17.17 1.25 -5.82
CA ARG A 129 16.81 2.65 -6.09
C ARG A 129 16.25 3.35 -4.85
N LEU A 130 16.50 4.67 -4.76
CA LEU A 130 15.83 5.54 -3.81
C LEU A 130 14.70 6.28 -4.51
N MET A 131 13.48 6.12 -4.01
CA MET A 131 12.25 6.66 -4.60
C MET A 131 11.44 7.44 -3.59
N VAL A 132 10.83 8.55 -4.03
CA VAL A 132 9.95 9.36 -3.17
C VAL A 132 8.66 9.74 -3.89
N CYS A 133 7.62 10.02 -3.10
CA CYS A 133 6.32 10.51 -3.56
C CYS A 133 5.66 11.33 -2.45
N GLY A 134 4.75 12.22 -2.79
CA GLY A 134 3.91 12.96 -1.85
C GLY A 134 2.82 12.10 -1.19
N ASP A 135 2.99 10.79 -1.11
CA ASP A 135 2.07 9.80 -0.52
C ASP A 135 2.81 8.86 0.42
N SER A 136 2.23 8.57 1.59
CA SER A 136 2.82 7.71 2.61
C SER A 136 3.02 6.26 2.13
N HIS A 137 2.14 5.74 1.24
CA HIS A 137 2.22 4.37 0.73
C HIS A 137 3.30 4.15 -0.34
N THR A 138 4.18 5.13 -0.56
CA THR A 138 5.42 4.98 -1.33
C THR A 138 6.29 3.81 -0.84
N SER A 139 6.15 3.42 0.42
CA SER A 139 6.74 2.21 1.00
C SER A 139 6.45 0.94 0.19
N THR A 140 5.37 0.88 -0.59
CA THR A 140 5.02 -0.23 -1.49
C THR A 140 6.19 -0.66 -2.37
N HIS A 141 6.99 0.30 -2.85
CA HIS A 141 8.10 0.04 -3.78
C HIS A 141 9.26 -0.73 -3.13
N GLY A 142 9.31 -0.77 -1.79
CA GLY A 142 10.27 -1.58 -1.04
C GLY A 142 10.12 -3.09 -1.25
N ALA A 143 8.96 -3.54 -1.73
CA ALA A 143 8.73 -4.93 -2.14
C ALA A 143 9.69 -5.43 -3.23
N LEU A 144 10.18 -4.51 -4.09
CA LEU A 144 11.16 -4.79 -5.13
C LEU A 144 12.60 -4.52 -4.67
N GLY A 145 12.84 -4.30 -3.38
CA GLY A 145 14.17 -3.98 -2.85
C GLY A 145 14.61 -2.53 -3.13
N ALA A 146 13.67 -1.60 -3.33
CA ALA A 146 13.95 -0.17 -3.37
C ALA A 146 13.85 0.45 -1.97
N LEU A 147 14.60 1.50 -1.68
CA LEU A 147 14.36 2.36 -0.53
C LEU A 147 13.35 3.43 -0.94
N ALA A 148 12.12 3.33 -0.46
CA ALA A 148 11.04 4.17 -0.91
C ALA A 148 10.17 4.68 0.26
N PHE A 149 9.89 5.99 0.27
CA PHE A 149 9.15 6.61 1.36
C PHE A 149 8.40 7.88 0.95
N GLY A 150 7.34 8.17 1.69
CA GLY A 150 6.52 9.36 1.53
C GLY A 150 7.21 10.63 2.02
N ILE A 151 6.95 11.76 1.36
CA ILE A 151 7.52 13.08 1.67
C ILE A 151 6.43 14.16 1.69
N GLY A 152 6.69 15.25 2.42
CA GLY A 152 5.78 16.38 2.51
C GLY A 152 5.85 17.32 1.30
N ALA A 153 4.87 18.22 1.16
CA ALA A 153 4.76 19.12 0.00
C ALA A 153 6.01 20.00 -0.23
N SER A 154 6.64 20.50 0.82
CA SER A 154 7.89 21.29 0.73
C SER A 154 9.07 20.42 0.27
N GLU A 155 9.12 19.16 0.69
CA GLU A 155 10.11 18.20 0.23
C GLU A 155 9.87 17.81 -1.24
N VAL A 156 8.60 17.67 -1.67
CA VAL A 156 8.25 17.49 -3.10
C VAL A 156 8.86 18.63 -3.93
N ALA A 157 8.64 19.88 -3.54
CA ALA A 157 9.24 21.04 -4.21
C ALA A 157 10.78 20.96 -4.23
N HIS A 158 11.38 20.61 -3.11
CA HIS A 158 12.85 20.47 -3.00
C HIS A 158 13.39 19.40 -3.94
N VAL A 159 12.77 18.22 -3.98
CA VAL A 159 13.18 17.11 -4.87
C VAL A 159 12.98 17.48 -6.34
N LEU A 160 11.86 18.12 -6.70
CA LEU A 160 11.64 18.61 -8.07
C LEU A 160 12.74 19.57 -8.52
N ALA A 161 13.18 20.48 -7.63
CA ALA A 161 14.21 21.48 -7.93
C ALA A 161 15.64 20.92 -7.94
N THR A 162 15.95 19.91 -7.12
CA THR A 162 17.34 19.50 -6.83
C THR A 162 17.67 18.05 -7.10
N GLN A 163 16.68 17.17 -7.19
CA GLN A 163 16.80 15.72 -7.22
C GLN A 163 17.47 15.14 -5.97
N THR A 164 17.38 15.85 -4.85
CA THR A 164 17.97 15.44 -3.57
C THR A 164 16.99 15.67 -2.41
N ILE A 165 17.23 15.02 -1.28
CA ILE A 165 16.44 15.19 -0.07
C ILE A 165 17.29 15.09 1.19
N TRP A 166 17.04 15.94 2.20
CA TRP A 166 17.65 15.85 3.52
C TRP A 166 16.89 14.86 4.40
N GLN A 167 17.59 13.87 4.96
CA GLN A 167 17.00 12.87 5.86
C GLN A 167 18.01 12.46 6.95
N ARG A 168 17.49 12.17 8.16
CA ARG A 168 18.25 11.45 9.18
C ARG A 168 18.15 9.96 8.92
N GLN A 169 19.26 9.23 9.10
CA GLN A 169 19.27 7.79 8.90
C GLN A 169 18.32 7.10 9.91
N PRO A 170 17.28 6.41 9.44
CA PRO A 170 16.42 5.61 10.31
C PRO A 170 17.19 4.42 10.92
N ARG A 171 16.69 3.93 12.04
CA ARG A 171 17.08 2.63 12.59
C ARG A 171 16.55 1.50 11.73
N THR A 172 17.09 0.30 11.94
CA THR A 172 16.71 -0.91 11.20
C THR A 172 15.90 -1.86 12.06
N MET A 173 14.85 -2.46 11.48
CA MET A 173 14.05 -3.50 12.14
C MET A 173 13.92 -4.70 11.19
N LYS A 174 14.21 -5.89 11.67
CA LYS A 174 13.92 -7.15 10.97
C LYS A 174 12.63 -7.74 11.52
N ILE A 175 11.71 -8.10 10.63
CA ILE A 175 10.53 -8.90 10.98
C ILE A 175 10.62 -10.22 10.21
N GLU A 176 10.78 -11.31 10.95
CA GLU A 176 10.92 -12.64 10.39
C GLU A 176 9.64 -13.44 10.55
N VAL A 177 9.15 -14.02 9.45
CA VAL A 177 7.95 -14.89 9.43
C VAL A 177 8.41 -16.28 8.97
N PRO A 178 8.89 -17.13 9.91
CA PRO A 178 9.33 -18.49 9.59
C PRO A 178 8.16 -19.44 9.36
N GLY A 179 8.39 -20.47 8.54
CA GLY A 179 7.41 -21.50 8.20
C GLY A 179 6.53 -21.09 7.03
N SER A 180 5.54 -21.93 6.72
CA SER A 180 4.58 -21.74 5.62
C SER A 180 3.24 -21.25 6.13
N LEU A 181 2.56 -20.43 5.33
CA LEU A 181 1.24 -19.89 5.68
C LEU A 181 0.16 -20.99 5.68
N PRO A 182 -0.77 -20.96 6.63
CA PRO A 182 -1.98 -21.78 6.56
C PRO A 182 -2.85 -21.43 5.34
N GLY A 183 -3.66 -22.38 4.86
CA GLY A 183 -4.64 -22.10 3.81
C GLY A 183 -5.59 -20.96 4.18
N GLY A 184 -5.95 -20.13 3.20
CA GLY A 184 -6.82 -18.96 3.38
C GLY A 184 -6.17 -17.73 4.00
N VAL A 185 -4.87 -17.80 4.34
CA VAL A 185 -4.08 -16.66 4.85
C VAL A 185 -3.33 -15.98 3.72
N SER A 186 -3.39 -14.66 3.67
CA SER A 186 -2.77 -13.81 2.64
C SER A 186 -1.73 -12.86 3.22
N ALA A 187 -1.02 -12.14 2.35
CA ALA A 187 -0.10 -11.07 2.79
C ALA A 187 -0.78 -9.95 3.59
N LYS A 188 -2.08 -9.70 3.33
CA LYS A 188 -2.88 -8.76 4.13
C LYS A 188 -2.99 -9.22 5.57
N ASP A 189 -3.18 -10.51 5.79
CA ASP A 189 -3.29 -11.09 7.13
C ASP A 189 -1.95 -11.04 7.84
N ILE A 190 -0.84 -11.30 7.13
CA ILE A 190 0.52 -11.17 7.68
C ILE A 190 0.75 -9.76 8.23
N ILE A 191 0.52 -8.74 7.40
CA ILE A 191 0.81 -7.36 7.83
C ILE A 191 -0.13 -6.90 8.92
N LEU A 192 -1.40 -7.30 8.92
CA LEU A 192 -2.34 -7.01 10.00
C LEU A 192 -1.91 -7.71 11.30
N ALA A 193 -1.46 -8.97 11.25
CA ALA A 193 -0.93 -9.67 12.41
C ALA A 193 0.33 -8.99 12.97
N ILE A 194 1.23 -8.54 12.09
CA ILE A 194 2.42 -7.77 12.46
C ILE A 194 2.01 -6.48 13.20
N ILE A 195 1.12 -5.68 12.60
CA ILE A 195 0.65 -4.42 13.21
C ILE A 195 -0.05 -4.68 14.55
N GLY A 196 -0.87 -5.72 14.64
CA GLY A 196 -1.48 -6.13 15.89
C GLY A 196 -0.47 -6.52 16.98
N ARG A 197 0.66 -7.12 16.58
CA ARG A 197 1.72 -7.57 17.49
C ARG A 197 2.62 -6.44 17.99
N ILE A 198 3.00 -5.50 17.12
CA ILE A 198 3.97 -4.44 17.46
C ILE A 198 3.31 -3.09 17.75
N GLY A 199 2.04 -2.90 17.39
CA GLY A 199 1.30 -1.65 17.51
C GLY A 199 1.48 -0.70 16.32
N ALA A 200 0.58 0.26 16.16
CA ALA A 200 0.62 1.28 15.10
C ALA A 200 1.84 2.23 15.20
N GLY A 201 2.47 2.33 16.36
CA GLY A 201 3.71 3.07 16.59
C GLY A 201 4.95 2.20 16.76
N GLY A 202 4.82 0.88 16.63
CA GLY A 202 5.88 -0.08 16.97
C GLY A 202 7.15 0.02 16.13
N ALA A 203 7.06 0.56 14.94
CA ALA A 203 8.20 0.74 14.03
C ALA A 203 8.56 2.22 13.78
N VAL A 204 8.11 3.14 14.63
CA VAL A 204 8.46 4.57 14.52
C VAL A 204 9.98 4.76 14.51
N GLY A 205 10.48 5.51 13.53
CA GLY A 205 11.90 5.76 13.35
C GLY A 205 12.70 4.59 12.78
N HIS A 206 12.05 3.54 12.27
CA HIS A 206 12.70 2.38 11.66
C HIS A 206 12.33 2.22 10.17
N VAL A 207 13.23 1.58 9.45
CA VAL A 207 12.93 0.89 8.20
C VAL A 207 12.81 -0.61 8.52
N ILE A 208 11.73 -1.24 8.08
CA ILE A 208 11.48 -2.66 8.29
C ILE A 208 12.05 -3.47 7.11
N GLU A 209 12.81 -4.51 7.39
CA GLU A 209 13.15 -5.57 6.44
C GLU A 209 12.35 -6.83 6.80
N TYR A 210 11.48 -7.26 5.90
CA TYR A 210 10.70 -8.47 6.04
C TYR A 210 11.48 -9.67 5.53
N ALA A 211 11.52 -10.73 6.33
CA ALA A 211 12.30 -11.95 6.07
C ALA A 211 11.56 -13.21 6.51
N GLY A 212 12.17 -14.35 6.30
CA GLY A 212 11.59 -15.66 6.65
C GLY A 212 11.03 -16.40 5.45
N GLN A 213 10.71 -17.69 5.63
CA GLN A 213 10.23 -18.54 4.55
C GLN A 213 8.91 -18.04 3.97
N ALA A 214 7.93 -17.71 4.84
CA ALA A 214 6.64 -17.22 4.39
C ALA A 214 6.77 -15.96 3.50
N ILE A 215 7.74 -15.07 3.76
CA ILE A 215 7.96 -13.86 2.97
C ILE A 215 8.60 -14.18 1.62
N ARG A 216 9.55 -15.12 1.58
CA ARG A 216 10.18 -15.55 0.31
C ARG A 216 9.18 -16.23 -0.63
N ASP A 217 8.23 -16.96 -0.08
CA ASP A 217 7.21 -17.69 -0.83
C ASP A 217 6.10 -16.79 -1.38
N LEU A 218 6.04 -15.49 -0.96
CA LEU A 218 5.08 -14.52 -1.48
C LEU A 218 5.38 -14.14 -2.94
N SER A 219 4.32 -13.98 -3.71
CA SER A 219 4.38 -13.29 -5.01
C SER A 219 4.78 -11.83 -4.86
N MET A 220 5.12 -11.17 -5.96
CA MET A 220 5.46 -9.74 -5.93
C MET A 220 4.28 -8.87 -5.50
N GLU A 221 3.08 -9.18 -5.93
CA GLU A 221 1.85 -8.49 -5.55
C GLU A 221 1.60 -8.59 -4.04
N ALA A 222 1.81 -9.78 -3.48
CA ALA A 222 1.71 -10.03 -2.04
C ALA A 222 2.78 -9.28 -1.24
N ARG A 223 4.05 -9.24 -1.73
CA ARG A 223 5.12 -8.43 -1.12
C ARG A 223 4.80 -6.94 -1.16
N MET A 224 4.17 -6.45 -2.24
CA MET A 224 3.72 -5.06 -2.35
C MET A 224 2.64 -4.74 -1.31
N THR A 225 1.69 -5.65 -1.05
CA THR A 225 0.70 -5.49 0.03
C THR A 225 1.37 -5.37 1.40
N LEU A 226 2.36 -6.22 1.68
CA LEU A 226 3.11 -6.22 2.93
C LEU A 226 3.86 -4.89 3.13
N CYS A 227 4.66 -4.47 2.16
CA CYS A 227 5.44 -3.23 2.23
C CYS A 227 4.54 -1.98 2.23
N ASN A 228 3.40 -2.00 1.53
CA ASN A 228 2.42 -0.93 1.51
C ASN A 228 1.99 -0.55 2.93
N MET A 229 1.62 -1.51 3.76
CA MET A 229 1.09 -1.28 5.10
C MET A 229 2.16 -1.17 6.20
N SER A 230 3.44 -1.09 5.87
CA SER A 230 4.49 -0.82 6.86
C SER A 230 4.29 0.52 7.56
N ILE A 231 3.69 1.49 6.87
CA ILE A 231 3.41 2.82 7.39
C ILE A 231 2.38 2.78 8.52
N GLU A 232 1.44 1.82 8.49
CA GLU A 232 0.45 1.62 9.54
C GLU A 232 1.04 1.06 10.84
N ALA A 233 2.27 0.52 10.78
CA ALA A 233 3.09 0.20 11.96
C ALA A 233 4.00 1.38 12.40
N GLY A 234 3.91 2.53 11.73
CA GLY A 234 4.73 3.71 11.99
C GLY A 234 6.12 3.68 11.33
N ALA A 235 6.43 2.71 10.50
CA ALA A 235 7.73 2.60 9.83
C ALA A 235 7.95 3.73 8.81
N ARG A 236 9.21 4.10 8.58
CA ARG A 236 9.60 5.01 7.49
C ARG A 236 9.44 4.35 6.12
N ALA A 237 9.77 3.07 6.04
CA ALA A 237 9.62 2.21 4.85
C ALA A 237 9.58 0.74 5.28
N GLY A 238 9.04 -0.12 4.41
CA GLY A 238 9.15 -1.57 4.49
C GLY A 238 9.85 -2.10 3.25
N MET A 239 10.68 -3.12 3.40
CA MET A 239 11.48 -3.66 2.32
C MET A 239 11.47 -5.18 2.34
N VAL A 240 11.57 -5.78 1.16
CA VAL A 240 11.87 -7.20 0.96
C VAL A 240 13.15 -7.27 0.13
N ALA A 241 14.09 -8.12 0.52
CA ALA A 241 15.31 -8.33 -0.24
C ALA A 241 14.95 -8.90 -1.63
N PRO A 242 15.50 -8.31 -2.73
CA PRO A 242 15.21 -8.78 -4.07
C PRO A 242 15.80 -10.17 -4.29
N ASP A 243 15.04 -11.04 -4.94
CA ASP A 243 15.38 -12.43 -5.24
C ASP A 243 14.91 -12.80 -6.65
N GLU A 244 14.94 -14.08 -7.01
CA GLU A 244 14.56 -14.57 -8.34
C GLU A 244 13.10 -14.16 -8.67
N THR A 245 12.17 -14.22 -7.70
CA THR A 245 10.78 -13.75 -7.89
C THR A 245 10.74 -12.29 -8.33
N THR A 246 11.60 -11.44 -7.74
CA THR A 246 11.70 -10.02 -8.11
C THR A 246 12.29 -9.85 -9.52
N TYR A 247 13.32 -10.63 -9.85
CA TYR A 247 13.98 -10.51 -11.15
C TYR A 247 13.08 -10.99 -12.27
N GLU A 248 12.46 -12.16 -12.15
CA GLU A 248 11.49 -12.67 -13.13
C GLU A 248 10.32 -11.71 -13.35
N TRP A 249 9.80 -11.13 -12.26
CA TRP A 249 8.68 -10.20 -12.32
C TRP A 249 9.01 -8.89 -13.05
N LEU A 250 10.26 -8.38 -12.93
CA LEU A 250 10.72 -7.16 -13.60
C LEU A 250 11.07 -7.37 -15.08
N GLN A 251 11.40 -8.59 -15.48
CA GLN A 251 11.84 -8.88 -16.83
C GLN A 251 10.78 -8.49 -17.87
N GLY A 252 11.20 -7.73 -18.89
CA GLY A 252 10.32 -7.31 -19.98
C GLY A 252 9.37 -6.15 -19.67
N ARG A 253 9.41 -5.57 -18.47
CA ARG A 253 8.61 -4.37 -18.18
C ARG A 253 9.16 -3.14 -18.89
N PRO A 254 8.27 -2.19 -19.31
CA PRO A 254 8.62 -1.11 -20.26
C PRO A 254 9.82 -0.24 -19.86
N GLN A 255 10.00 0.07 -18.58
CA GLN A 255 11.08 0.91 -18.05
C GLN A 255 12.18 0.09 -17.37
N ALA A 256 12.05 -1.23 -17.30
CA ALA A 256 13.14 -2.10 -16.84
C ALA A 256 14.22 -2.19 -17.93
N PRO A 257 15.48 -2.39 -17.54
CA PRO A 257 16.54 -2.71 -18.50
C PRO A 257 16.18 -3.95 -19.33
N SER A 258 16.78 -4.12 -20.51
CA SER A 258 16.55 -5.28 -21.37
C SER A 258 17.86 -5.89 -21.88
N GLY A 259 17.81 -7.17 -22.29
CA GLY A 259 18.98 -7.88 -22.82
C GLY A 259 20.16 -7.89 -21.86
N ALA A 260 21.39 -7.70 -22.37
CA ALA A 260 22.62 -7.73 -21.58
C ALA A 260 22.64 -6.65 -20.45
N ALA A 261 21.94 -5.52 -20.64
CA ALA A 261 21.81 -4.52 -19.57
C ALA A 261 20.96 -5.05 -18.41
N TYR A 262 19.94 -5.85 -18.68
CA TYR A 262 19.12 -6.48 -17.64
C TYR A 262 19.95 -7.49 -16.83
N GLU A 263 20.71 -8.36 -17.51
CA GLU A 263 21.59 -9.34 -16.86
C GLU A 263 22.63 -8.67 -15.97
N SER A 264 23.22 -7.56 -16.44
CA SER A 264 24.15 -6.75 -15.65
C SER A 264 23.48 -6.16 -14.40
N CYS A 265 22.24 -5.69 -14.52
CA CYS A 265 21.47 -5.19 -13.38
C CYS A 265 21.15 -6.31 -12.39
N VAL A 266 20.71 -7.49 -12.85
CA VAL A 266 20.44 -8.64 -11.98
C VAL A 266 21.71 -9.05 -11.20
N ALA A 267 22.87 -9.06 -11.84
CA ALA A 267 24.14 -9.34 -11.16
C ALA A 267 24.44 -8.34 -10.03
N GLN A 268 24.09 -7.07 -10.20
CA GLN A 268 24.19 -6.04 -9.16
C GLN A 268 23.11 -6.19 -8.09
N TRP A 269 21.86 -6.50 -8.46
CA TRP A 269 20.75 -6.67 -7.54
C TRP A 269 20.96 -7.85 -6.59
N ARG A 270 21.60 -8.92 -7.04
CA ARG A 270 22.00 -10.07 -6.21
C ARG A 270 22.97 -9.72 -5.07
N GLN A 271 23.59 -8.53 -5.11
CA GLN A 271 24.48 -8.05 -4.04
C GLN A 271 23.74 -7.20 -2.98
N LEU A 272 22.45 -6.91 -3.21
CA LEU A 272 21.66 -6.06 -2.32
C LEU A 272 21.17 -6.75 -1.04
N PRO A 273 20.78 -8.04 -1.03
CA PRO A 273 20.34 -8.68 0.21
C PRO A 273 21.30 -8.43 1.36
N SER A 274 20.77 -8.34 2.57
CA SER A 274 21.55 -8.10 3.78
C SER A 274 22.67 -9.11 3.93
N ASP A 275 23.85 -8.64 4.32
CA ASP A 275 25.03 -9.50 4.48
C ASP A 275 24.83 -10.52 5.62
N PRO A 276 25.42 -11.71 5.53
CA PRO A 276 25.48 -12.61 6.68
C PRO A 276 26.12 -11.90 7.89
N GLY A 277 25.40 -11.92 9.03
CA GLY A 277 25.85 -11.23 10.25
C GLY A 277 25.53 -9.71 10.30
N ALA A 278 24.77 -9.19 9.35
CA ALA A 278 24.20 -7.83 9.48
C ALA A 278 23.37 -7.71 10.75
N ARG A 279 23.48 -6.57 11.43
CA ARG A 279 22.81 -6.31 12.70
C ARG A 279 21.64 -5.37 12.48
N TYR A 280 20.53 -5.66 13.17
CA TYR A 280 19.35 -4.80 13.23
C TYR A 280 19.20 -4.20 14.64
N ASP A 281 18.68 -2.98 14.72
CA ASP A 281 18.40 -2.33 16.00
C ASP A 281 17.27 -3.03 16.76
N ARG A 282 16.36 -3.69 16.02
CA ARG A 282 15.26 -4.48 16.56
C ARG A 282 14.96 -5.68 15.67
N GLU A 283 14.67 -6.82 16.29
CA GLU A 283 14.20 -8.01 15.59
C GLU A 283 12.89 -8.51 16.22
N VAL A 284 11.97 -8.97 15.36
CA VAL A 284 10.66 -9.53 15.74
C VAL A 284 10.45 -10.81 14.96
N VAL A 285 9.99 -11.86 15.62
CA VAL A 285 9.65 -13.15 14.98
C VAL A 285 8.17 -13.43 15.18
N ILE A 286 7.47 -13.76 14.10
CA ILE A 286 6.06 -14.16 14.10
C ILE A 286 5.94 -15.44 13.28
N PRO A 287 5.75 -16.61 13.92
CA PRO A 287 5.62 -17.87 13.19
C PRO A 287 4.40 -17.86 12.27
N ALA A 288 4.59 -18.28 11.01
CA ALA A 288 3.52 -18.25 9.99
C ALA A 288 2.27 -19.03 10.42
N HIS A 289 2.44 -20.14 11.14
CA HIS A 289 1.34 -20.99 11.59
C HIS A 289 0.44 -20.34 12.67
N GLU A 290 0.90 -19.28 13.34
CA GLU A 290 0.10 -18.51 14.30
C GLU A 290 -0.84 -17.50 13.62
N ILE A 291 -0.68 -17.27 12.31
CA ILE A 291 -1.46 -16.29 11.57
C ILE A 291 -2.70 -16.98 10.99
N GLU A 292 -3.86 -16.41 11.24
CA GLU A 292 -5.13 -16.78 10.64
C GLU A 292 -5.68 -15.61 9.80
N PRO A 293 -6.78 -15.77 9.04
CA PRO A 293 -7.43 -14.65 8.38
C PRO A 293 -7.78 -13.55 9.38
N MET A 294 -7.24 -12.34 9.17
CA MET A 294 -7.28 -11.23 10.12
C MET A 294 -8.38 -10.23 9.76
N VAL A 295 -8.93 -9.59 10.78
CA VAL A 295 -9.90 -8.52 10.63
C VAL A 295 -9.69 -7.45 11.70
N THR A 296 -9.67 -6.17 11.30
CA THR A 296 -9.67 -5.09 12.28
C THR A 296 -11.07 -4.94 12.90
N TRP A 297 -11.12 -4.84 14.22
CA TRP A 297 -12.38 -4.63 14.97
C TRP A 297 -12.59 -3.19 15.40
N GLY A 298 -11.55 -2.37 15.38
CA GLY A 298 -11.59 -0.98 15.82
C GLY A 298 -11.37 0.03 14.69
N ASN A 299 -10.94 1.23 15.08
CA ASN A 299 -10.66 2.38 14.21
C ASN A 299 -9.16 2.68 14.07
N SER A 300 -8.31 1.71 14.38
CA SER A 300 -6.87 1.69 14.12
C SER A 300 -6.47 0.31 13.57
N PRO A 301 -5.51 0.20 12.66
CA PRO A 301 -5.05 -1.08 12.13
C PRO A 301 -4.48 -2.03 13.21
N GLU A 302 -3.98 -1.51 14.33
CA GLU A 302 -3.52 -2.33 15.47
C GLU A 302 -4.65 -2.99 16.25
N GLN A 303 -5.87 -2.46 16.13
CA GLN A 303 -7.08 -3.01 16.73
C GLN A 303 -7.62 -4.14 15.84
N VAL A 304 -6.90 -5.24 15.81
CA VAL A 304 -7.08 -6.37 14.90
C VAL A 304 -7.07 -7.69 15.67
N GLY A 305 -7.71 -8.69 15.11
CA GLY A 305 -7.68 -10.06 15.61
C GLY A 305 -7.96 -11.06 14.51
N GLY A 306 -7.71 -12.33 14.76
CA GLY A 306 -8.14 -13.39 13.87
C GLY A 306 -9.66 -13.48 13.81
N ILE A 307 -10.18 -13.88 12.66
CA ILE A 307 -11.64 -13.96 12.42
C ILE A 307 -12.35 -14.91 13.40
N SER A 308 -11.65 -15.92 13.93
CA SER A 308 -12.16 -16.84 14.95
C SER A 308 -12.28 -16.18 16.35
N GLY A 309 -11.70 -14.99 16.52
CA GLY A 309 -11.59 -14.28 17.77
C GLY A 309 -12.85 -13.50 18.19
N ARG A 310 -12.69 -12.80 19.30
CA ARG A 310 -13.74 -11.98 19.90
C ARG A 310 -13.24 -10.57 20.16
N ILE A 311 -14.16 -9.62 20.17
CA ILE A 311 -13.93 -8.23 20.56
C ILE A 311 -13.36 -8.20 22.00
N PRO A 312 -12.23 -7.50 22.24
CA PRO A 312 -11.66 -7.37 23.57
C PRO A 312 -12.63 -6.74 24.57
N ASP A 313 -12.50 -7.13 25.84
CA ASP A 313 -13.27 -6.56 26.93
C ASP A 313 -12.46 -5.43 27.61
N PRO A 314 -12.91 -4.17 27.51
CA PRO A 314 -12.24 -3.05 28.17
C PRO A 314 -12.06 -3.24 29.68
N ALA A 315 -12.95 -3.96 30.34
CA ALA A 315 -12.83 -4.22 31.78
C ALA A 315 -11.58 -5.03 32.16
N ARG A 316 -10.96 -5.73 31.20
CA ARG A 316 -9.71 -6.48 31.38
C ARG A 316 -8.45 -5.64 31.16
N GLU A 317 -8.58 -4.43 30.64
CA GLU A 317 -7.46 -3.52 30.48
C GLU A 317 -7.15 -2.83 31.81
N SER A 318 -5.92 -2.96 32.26
CA SER A 318 -5.46 -2.41 33.54
C SER A 318 -5.16 -0.91 33.48
N ASP A 319 -4.70 -0.43 32.32
CA ASP A 319 -4.42 1.00 32.09
C ASP A 319 -5.73 1.78 31.89
N PRO A 320 -6.05 2.74 32.76
CA PRO A 320 -7.30 3.52 32.64
C PRO A 320 -7.44 4.28 31.32
N GLN A 321 -6.34 4.83 30.78
CA GLN A 321 -6.37 5.60 29.51
C GLN A 321 -6.63 4.66 28.33
N ARG A 322 -5.98 3.50 28.30
CA ARG A 322 -6.22 2.48 27.29
C ARG A 322 -7.64 1.93 27.37
N ARG A 323 -8.15 1.69 28.58
CA ARG A 323 -9.53 1.24 28.80
C ARG A 323 -10.53 2.22 28.23
N GLU A 324 -10.41 3.50 28.55
CA GLU A 324 -11.28 4.56 28.01
C GLU A 324 -11.17 4.65 26.47
N GLY A 325 -9.96 4.49 25.93
CA GLY A 325 -9.74 4.43 24.48
C GLY A 325 -10.49 3.26 23.83
N LEU A 326 -10.44 2.06 24.44
CA LEU A 326 -11.18 0.88 23.97
C LEU A 326 -12.69 1.09 24.04
N GLU A 327 -13.20 1.66 25.14
CA GLU A 327 -14.64 1.98 25.31
C GLU A 327 -15.13 2.94 24.23
N ARG A 328 -14.37 4.02 23.96
CA ARG A 328 -14.69 4.96 22.86
C ARG A 328 -14.68 4.28 21.49
N THR A 329 -13.69 3.41 21.26
CA THR A 329 -13.61 2.66 20.00
C THR A 329 -14.82 1.74 19.82
N LEU A 330 -15.19 0.98 20.84
CA LEU A 330 -16.34 0.07 20.77
C LEU A 330 -17.65 0.85 20.57
N ALA A 331 -17.81 1.97 21.25
CA ALA A 331 -18.97 2.85 21.07
C ALA A 331 -19.06 3.37 19.61
N TYR A 332 -17.95 3.88 19.06
CA TYR A 332 -17.91 4.34 17.66
C TYR A 332 -18.22 3.21 16.67
N MET A 333 -17.57 2.06 16.86
CA MET A 333 -17.74 0.89 15.98
C MET A 333 -19.10 0.20 16.20
N GLY A 334 -19.85 0.56 17.25
CA GLY A 334 -21.13 -0.08 17.60
C GLY A 334 -20.97 -1.56 17.91
N LEU A 335 -19.93 -1.91 18.66
CA LEU A 335 -19.55 -3.28 19.04
C LEU A 335 -19.68 -3.48 20.56
N LYS A 336 -19.81 -4.73 20.96
CA LYS A 336 -19.88 -5.13 22.37
C LYS A 336 -18.67 -5.97 22.76
N ALA A 337 -18.19 -5.79 23.98
CA ALA A 337 -17.17 -6.65 24.57
C ALA A 337 -17.55 -8.13 24.46
N GLY A 338 -16.60 -8.99 24.12
CA GLY A 338 -16.80 -10.43 23.96
C GLY A 338 -17.61 -10.86 22.73
N GLN A 339 -18.13 -9.93 21.93
CA GLN A 339 -18.82 -10.25 20.67
C GLN A 339 -17.88 -10.95 19.70
N ALA A 340 -18.36 -11.99 18.99
CA ALA A 340 -17.58 -12.65 17.95
C ALA A 340 -17.34 -11.69 16.77
N LEU A 341 -16.16 -11.79 16.14
CA LEU A 341 -15.84 -11.06 14.92
C LEU A 341 -16.61 -11.61 13.71
N ALA A 342 -16.65 -12.93 13.59
CA ALA A 342 -17.50 -13.59 12.59
C ALA A 342 -18.99 -13.30 12.86
N GLY A 343 -19.74 -13.05 11.80
CA GLY A 343 -21.17 -12.72 11.88
C GLY A 343 -21.48 -11.23 12.05
N LEU A 344 -20.47 -10.34 12.13
CA LEU A 344 -20.71 -8.89 12.15
C LEU A 344 -21.27 -8.44 10.79
N PRO A 345 -22.49 -7.86 10.74
CA PRO A 345 -23.13 -7.47 9.49
C PRO A 345 -22.37 -6.34 8.79
N VAL A 346 -22.30 -6.39 7.46
CA VAL A 346 -21.73 -5.34 6.61
C VAL A 346 -22.75 -4.85 5.59
N GLN A 347 -22.73 -3.55 5.28
CA GLN A 347 -23.56 -2.92 4.26
C GLN A 347 -22.74 -2.53 3.03
N ARG A 348 -21.43 -2.49 3.16
CA ARG A 348 -20.52 -2.12 2.09
C ARG A 348 -19.37 -3.10 2.00
N VAL A 349 -18.94 -3.40 0.77
CA VAL A 349 -17.68 -4.13 0.52
C VAL A 349 -16.86 -3.33 -0.49
N PHE A 350 -15.58 -3.17 -0.22
CA PHE A 350 -14.63 -2.50 -1.10
C PHE A 350 -13.43 -3.39 -1.37
N ILE A 351 -13.20 -3.72 -2.63
CA ILE A 351 -12.02 -4.44 -3.13
C ILE A 351 -11.27 -3.51 -4.06
N GLY A 352 -10.05 -3.11 -3.68
CA GLY A 352 -9.27 -2.14 -4.42
C GLY A 352 -8.15 -1.53 -3.59
N SER A 353 -7.76 -0.32 -3.92
CA SER A 353 -6.68 0.50 -3.34
C SER A 353 -5.27 0.09 -3.79
N CYS A 354 -4.25 0.92 -3.46
CA CYS A 354 -2.84 0.58 -3.68
C CYS A 354 -2.40 -0.66 -2.90
N THR A 355 -3.16 -1.07 -1.87
CA THR A 355 -2.88 -2.25 -1.07
C THR A 355 -3.29 -3.53 -1.80
N ASN A 356 -4.56 -3.61 -2.26
CA ASN A 356 -5.13 -4.85 -2.83
C ASN A 356 -6.02 -4.57 -4.06
N GLY A 357 -5.49 -3.85 -5.03
CA GLY A 357 -6.14 -3.63 -6.33
C GLY A 357 -5.38 -4.23 -7.51
N ARG A 358 -4.46 -5.18 -7.28
CA ARG A 358 -3.64 -5.83 -8.31
C ARG A 358 -4.34 -7.08 -8.84
N ILE A 359 -3.83 -7.63 -9.94
CA ILE A 359 -4.48 -8.75 -10.62
C ILE A 359 -4.68 -9.99 -9.71
N GLU A 360 -3.70 -10.31 -8.86
CA GLU A 360 -3.80 -11.44 -7.94
C GLU A 360 -4.87 -11.23 -6.86
N ASP A 361 -5.02 -9.99 -6.39
CA ASP A 361 -6.07 -9.61 -5.44
C ASP A 361 -7.46 -9.84 -6.05
N LEU A 362 -7.63 -9.43 -7.33
CA LEU A 362 -8.88 -9.62 -8.06
C LEU A 362 -9.16 -11.10 -8.35
N ARG A 363 -8.14 -11.89 -8.70
CA ARG A 363 -8.26 -13.34 -8.88
C ARG A 363 -8.69 -14.01 -7.59
N SER A 364 -8.05 -13.66 -6.47
CA SER A 364 -8.39 -14.20 -5.14
C SER A 364 -9.83 -13.90 -4.74
N ALA A 365 -10.27 -12.65 -4.92
CA ALA A 365 -11.65 -12.25 -4.65
C ALA A 365 -12.65 -12.94 -5.60
N ALA A 366 -12.33 -13.03 -6.90
CA ALA A 366 -13.19 -13.70 -7.90
C ALA A 366 -13.32 -15.19 -7.66
N ALA A 367 -12.29 -15.87 -7.13
CA ALA A 367 -12.34 -17.26 -6.74
C ALA A 367 -13.47 -17.55 -5.73
N VAL A 368 -13.72 -16.59 -4.83
CA VAL A 368 -14.84 -16.66 -3.89
C VAL A 368 -16.14 -16.17 -4.52
N ALA A 369 -16.11 -15.01 -5.20
CA ALA A 369 -17.31 -14.37 -5.76
C ALA A 369 -18.11 -15.26 -6.72
N ARG A 370 -17.44 -16.13 -7.50
CA ARG A 370 -18.09 -17.07 -8.44
C ARG A 370 -19.04 -18.07 -7.80
N HIS A 371 -19.01 -18.23 -6.48
CA HIS A 371 -19.78 -19.23 -5.76
C HIS A 371 -21.08 -18.69 -5.13
N GLY A 372 -21.45 -17.43 -5.40
CA GLY A 372 -22.70 -16.87 -4.87
C GLY A 372 -23.04 -15.52 -5.45
N HIS A 373 -23.98 -14.84 -4.81
CA HIS A 373 -24.38 -13.47 -5.12
C HIS A 373 -24.22 -12.58 -3.90
N VAL A 374 -23.96 -11.30 -4.14
CA VAL A 374 -23.91 -10.28 -3.10
C VAL A 374 -25.23 -10.30 -2.31
N ALA A 375 -25.12 -10.40 -1.01
CA ALA A 375 -26.26 -10.50 -0.10
C ALA A 375 -27.16 -9.25 -0.19
N ALA A 376 -28.46 -9.46 0.02
CA ALA A 376 -29.41 -8.37 0.04
C ALA A 376 -29.02 -7.30 1.07
N GLY A 377 -29.04 -6.02 0.67
CA GLY A 377 -28.64 -4.90 1.52
C GLY A 377 -27.15 -4.61 1.58
N VAL A 378 -26.32 -5.38 0.85
CA VAL A 378 -24.88 -5.12 0.67
C VAL A 378 -24.65 -4.46 -0.68
N GLU A 379 -23.83 -3.44 -0.72
CA GLU A 379 -23.29 -2.86 -1.95
C GLU A 379 -21.79 -3.13 -2.02
N ALA A 380 -21.35 -3.85 -3.06
CA ALA A 380 -19.99 -4.33 -3.20
C ALA A 380 -19.30 -3.71 -4.43
N TRP A 381 -18.12 -3.11 -4.25
CA TRP A 381 -17.37 -2.44 -5.29
C TRP A 381 -16.03 -3.12 -5.53
N VAL A 382 -15.68 -3.27 -6.81
CA VAL A 382 -14.36 -3.71 -7.26
C VAL A 382 -13.73 -2.60 -8.09
N VAL A 383 -12.58 -2.10 -7.62
CA VAL A 383 -11.85 -1.01 -8.23
C VAL A 383 -10.43 -1.50 -8.56
N PRO A 384 -10.14 -1.83 -9.83
CA PRO A 384 -8.79 -2.20 -10.26
C PRO A 384 -7.77 -1.11 -9.96
N GLY A 385 -6.53 -1.48 -9.63
CA GLY A 385 -5.49 -0.53 -9.27
C GLY A 385 -4.93 0.27 -10.44
N SER A 386 -5.06 -0.24 -11.67
CA SER A 386 -4.63 0.43 -12.90
C SER A 386 -5.46 0.02 -14.10
N GLY A 387 -5.37 0.78 -15.20
CA GLY A 387 -6.00 0.41 -16.47
C GLY A 387 -5.41 -0.87 -17.06
N LEU A 388 -4.15 -1.19 -16.78
CA LEU A 388 -3.54 -2.46 -17.20
C LEU A 388 -4.14 -3.63 -16.42
N VAL A 389 -4.26 -3.52 -15.10
CA VAL A 389 -4.94 -4.52 -14.26
C VAL A 389 -6.39 -4.70 -14.71
N LYS A 390 -7.11 -3.60 -14.96
CA LYS A 390 -8.49 -3.66 -15.44
C LYS A 390 -8.61 -4.46 -16.73
N ARG A 391 -7.80 -4.15 -17.74
CA ARG A 391 -7.81 -4.86 -19.02
C ARG A 391 -7.42 -6.33 -18.87
N GLN A 392 -6.43 -6.63 -18.05
CA GLN A 392 -6.03 -8.01 -17.79
C GLN A 392 -7.16 -8.79 -17.10
N ALA A 393 -7.79 -8.21 -16.08
CA ALA A 393 -8.92 -8.82 -15.38
C ALA A 393 -10.12 -9.07 -16.32
N GLU A 394 -10.40 -8.13 -17.22
CA GLU A 394 -11.44 -8.27 -18.26
C GLU A 394 -11.10 -9.38 -19.26
N ALA A 395 -9.84 -9.45 -19.71
CA ALA A 395 -9.37 -10.52 -20.61
C ALA A 395 -9.42 -11.92 -19.96
N GLU A 396 -9.25 -12.00 -18.64
CA GLU A 396 -9.36 -13.23 -17.85
C GLU A 396 -10.82 -13.58 -17.47
N GLY A 397 -11.82 -12.75 -17.85
CA GLY A 397 -13.23 -12.95 -17.51
C GLY A 397 -13.58 -12.64 -16.05
N LEU A 398 -12.69 -11.99 -15.29
CA LEU A 398 -12.97 -11.69 -13.88
C LEU A 398 -14.07 -10.63 -13.72
N ARG A 399 -14.18 -9.68 -14.67
CA ARG A 399 -15.27 -8.69 -14.70
C ARG A 399 -16.63 -9.38 -14.72
N GLU A 400 -16.80 -10.36 -15.58
CA GLU A 400 -18.04 -11.12 -15.75
C GLU A 400 -18.38 -11.90 -14.48
N VAL A 401 -17.36 -12.47 -13.79
CA VAL A 401 -17.56 -13.14 -12.50
C VAL A 401 -18.11 -12.16 -11.47
N PHE A 402 -17.50 -10.97 -11.33
CA PHE A 402 -17.94 -9.96 -10.36
C PHE A 402 -19.33 -9.42 -10.69
N LEU A 403 -19.60 -9.06 -11.95
CA LEU A 403 -20.91 -8.56 -12.37
C LEU A 403 -22.02 -9.61 -12.16
N SER A 404 -21.76 -10.87 -12.53
CA SER A 404 -22.72 -11.96 -12.32
C SER A 404 -23.00 -12.22 -10.84
N ALA A 405 -22.00 -11.98 -9.97
CA ALA A 405 -22.16 -12.08 -8.54
C ALA A 405 -22.81 -10.82 -7.90
N GLY A 406 -23.10 -9.77 -8.69
CA GLY A 406 -23.76 -8.54 -8.20
C GLY A 406 -22.80 -7.46 -7.67
N PHE A 407 -21.51 -7.56 -7.92
CA PHE A 407 -20.55 -6.49 -7.62
C PHE A 407 -20.62 -5.40 -8.71
N GLN A 408 -20.29 -4.16 -8.31
CA GLN A 408 -20.06 -3.06 -9.25
C GLN A 408 -18.59 -3.09 -9.70
N TRP A 409 -18.38 -3.12 -11.02
CA TRP A 409 -17.08 -3.04 -11.65
C TRP A 409 -16.77 -1.59 -12.01
N ARG A 410 -15.69 -1.03 -11.47
CA ARG A 410 -15.36 0.39 -11.56
C ARG A 410 -14.10 0.67 -12.35
N ASP A 411 -13.82 1.95 -12.59
CA ASP A 411 -12.58 2.43 -13.21
C ASP A 411 -11.46 2.60 -12.18
N PRO A 412 -10.17 2.51 -12.61
CA PRO A 412 -9.02 2.61 -11.71
C PRO A 412 -8.90 3.93 -10.97
N GLY A 413 -8.58 3.86 -9.69
CA GLY A 413 -8.34 5.01 -8.81
C GLY A 413 -8.35 4.61 -7.34
N CYS A 414 -8.06 5.57 -6.44
CA CYS A 414 -8.06 5.33 -4.99
C CYS A 414 -9.47 5.10 -4.43
N SER A 415 -10.51 5.68 -5.03
CA SER A 415 -11.91 5.45 -4.68
C SER A 415 -12.17 5.57 -3.17
N MET A 416 -12.95 4.64 -2.62
CA MET A 416 -13.34 4.60 -1.21
C MET A 416 -12.16 4.34 -0.24
N CYS A 417 -10.95 4.05 -0.73
CA CYS A 417 -9.77 3.96 0.15
C CYS A 417 -9.52 5.27 0.91
N LEU A 418 -9.73 6.41 0.26
CA LEU A 418 -9.62 7.75 0.85
C LEU A 418 -10.95 8.52 0.82
N GLY A 419 -11.82 8.21 -0.16
CA GLY A 419 -13.12 8.86 -0.32
C GLY A 419 -13.08 10.32 -0.82
N THR A 420 -11.90 10.80 -1.24
CA THR A 420 -11.72 12.19 -1.68
C THR A 420 -12.40 12.49 -3.00
N ASN A 421 -12.65 11.49 -3.82
CA ASN A 421 -13.38 11.61 -5.10
C ASN A 421 -14.90 11.53 -4.96
N GLY A 422 -15.44 11.46 -3.73
CA GLY A 422 -16.86 11.32 -3.46
C GLY A 422 -17.36 9.87 -3.33
N ASP A 423 -16.52 8.89 -3.53
CA ASP A 423 -16.82 7.47 -3.26
C ASP A 423 -16.78 7.22 -1.75
N ILE A 424 -17.88 7.46 -1.05
CA ILE A 424 -18.00 7.38 0.41
C ILE A 424 -19.18 6.53 0.86
N MET A 425 -19.13 6.07 2.10
CA MET A 425 -20.25 5.42 2.79
C MET A 425 -21.16 6.42 3.47
N GLN A 426 -22.40 6.02 3.72
CA GLN A 426 -23.34 6.75 4.57
C GLN A 426 -22.95 6.57 6.06
N PRO A 427 -23.25 7.56 6.92
CA PRO A 427 -23.03 7.46 8.35
C PRO A 427 -23.65 6.20 8.96
N GLY A 428 -22.93 5.53 9.83
CA GLY A 428 -23.36 4.30 10.51
C GLY A 428 -23.19 3.01 9.71
N GLN A 429 -22.94 3.08 8.39
CA GLN A 429 -22.65 1.88 7.59
C GLN A 429 -21.31 1.26 8.00
N ARG A 430 -21.26 -0.06 7.89
CA ARG A 430 -20.08 -0.90 8.15
C ARG A 430 -19.58 -1.50 6.87
N SER A 431 -18.23 -1.46 6.65
CA SER A 431 -17.61 -2.07 5.49
C SER A 431 -16.63 -3.16 5.84
N ALA A 432 -16.54 -4.19 4.99
CA ALA A 432 -15.35 -5.02 4.80
C ALA A 432 -14.54 -4.44 3.65
N SER A 433 -13.28 -4.06 3.91
CA SER A 433 -12.50 -3.27 2.98
C SER A 433 -11.05 -3.77 2.85
N THR A 434 -10.55 -3.84 1.62
CA THR A 434 -9.16 -4.17 1.34
C THR A 434 -8.22 -2.95 1.37
N SER A 435 -8.73 -1.78 1.76
CA SER A 435 -7.91 -0.57 1.96
C SER A 435 -6.88 -0.75 3.10
N ASN A 436 -6.09 0.27 3.35
CA ASN A 436 -4.97 0.22 4.31
C ASN A 436 -5.27 0.90 5.64
N ARG A 437 -6.26 1.78 5.71
CA ARG A 437 -6.59 2.58 6.89
C ARG A 437 -8.08 2.53 7.20
N ASN A 438 -8.40 2.55 8.51
CA ASN A 438 -9.77 2.47 9.03
C ASN A 438 -10.07 3.48 10.14
N PHE A 439 -9.32 4.59 10.22
CA PHE A 439 -9.60 5.63 11.23
C PHE A 439 -10.98 6.26 11.04
N VAL A 440 -11.46 6.91 12.08
CA VAL A 440 -12.77 7.59 12.12
C VAL A 440 -12.97 8.46 10.88
N GLY A 441 -14.04 8.20 10.12
CA GLY A 441 -14.42 8.96 8.93
C GLY A 441 -13.61 8.66 7.66
N ARG A 442 -12.69 7.71 7.66
CA ARG A 442 -11.81 7.41 6.50
C ARG A 442 -12.58 7.13 5.21
N GLN A 443 -13.67 6.36 5.29
CA GLN A 443 -14.51 6.00 4.14
C GLN A 443 -15.84 6.77 4.12
N GLY A 444 -15.87 7.93 4.74
CA GLY A 444 -17.04 8.80 4.88
C GLY A 444 -17.34 9.11 6.34
N PRO A 445 -18.02 10.24 6.63
CA PRO A 445 -18.37 10.64 7.99
C PRO A 445 -19.19 9.55 8.71
N GLY A 446 -18.78 9.16 9.91
CA GLY A 446 -19.44 8.12 10.72
C GLY A 446 -19.35 6.70 10.17
N SER A 447 -18.52 6.44 9.15
CA SER A 447 -18.31 5.11 8.58
C SER A 447 -17.50 4.19 9.52
N ARG A 448 -17.77 2.89 9.47
CA ARG A 448 -17.15 1.85 10.30
C ARG A 448 -16.44 0.86 9.39
N THR A 449 -15.12 0.93 9.32
CA THR A 449 -14.33 0.13 8.36
C THR A 449 -13.59 -1.00 9.05
N HIS A 450 -13.76 -2.23 8.54
CA HIS A 450 -12.96 -3.40 8.89
C HIS A 450 -12.00 -3.72 7.75
N LEU A 451 -10.69 -3.71 8.04
CA LEU A 451 -9.68 -4.12 7.07
C LEU A 451 -9.62 -5.64 7.02
N VAL A 452 -9.69 -6.18 5.80
CA VAL A 452 -9.67 -7.62 5.52
C VAL A 452 -8.92 -7.91 4.23
N SER A 453 -8.60 -9.18 3.98
CA SER A 453 -8.04 -9.64 2.69
C SER A 453 -9.08 -9.61 1.56
N PRO A 454 -8.66 -9.64 0.27
CA PRO A 454 -9.58 -9.65 -0.88
C PRO A 454 -10.57 -10.82 -0.86
N ALA A 455 -10.11 -12.00 -0.51
CA ALA A 455 -10.98 -13.19 -0.40
C ALA A 455 -12.00 -13.04 0.74
N MET A 456 -11.58 -12.51 1.90
CA MET A 456 -12.50 -12.22 3.01
C MET A 456 -13.50 -11.12 2.67
N ALA A 457 -13.09 -10.10 1.92
CA ALA A 457 -14.01 -9.06 1.45
C ALA A 457 -15.08 -9.64 0.51
N ALA A 458 -14.68 -10.50 -0.44
CA ALA A 458 -15.63 -11.18 -1.32
C ALA A 458 -16.57 -12.10 -0.54
N ALA A 459 -16.06 -12.88 0.41
CA ALA A 459 -16.86 -13.73 1.28
C ALA A 459 -17.88 -12.91 2.10
N ALA A 460 -17.44 -11.75 2.65
CA ALA A 460 -18.33 -10.85 3.38
C ALA A 460 -19.43 -10.27 2.48
N ALA A 461 -19.14 -10.00 1.20
CA ALA A 461 -20.16 -9.54 0.25
C ALA A 461 -21.25 -10.59 0.03
N LEU A 462 -20.86 -11.88 -0.13
CA LEU A 462 -21.82 -12.96 -0.37
C LEU A 462 -22.64 -13.30 0.88
N GLN A 463 -22.06 -13.19 2.07
CA GLN A 463 -22.71 -13.59 3.32
C GLN A 463 -23.42 -12.43 4.04
N GLY A 464 -23.19 -11.18 3.63
CA GLY A 464 -23.72 -9.99 4.31
C GLY A 464 -23.09 -9.70 5.68
N CYS A 465 -22.04 -10.44 6.05
CA CYS A 465 -21.35 -10.31 7.33
C CYS A 465 -19.89 -10.74 7.21
N LEU A 466 -19.06 -10.35 8.18
CA LEU A 466 -17.69 -10.86 8.30
C LEU A 466 -17.74 -12.38 8.54
N VAL A 467 -16.96 -13.13 7.77
CA VAL A 467 -16.95 -14.58 7.81
C VAL A 467 -15.54 -15.13 7.60
N ASP A 468 -15.26 -16.28 8.21
CA ASP A 468 -14.00 -16.99 7.96
C ASP A 468 -13.98 -17.51 6.53
N VAL A 469 -13.09 -16.95 5.72
CA VAL A 469 -12.95 -17.32 4.32
C VAL A 469 -12.64 -18.80 4.11
N ARG A 470 -12.01 -19.46 5.07
CA ARG A 470 -11.68 -20.89 5.03
C ARG A 470 -12.93 -21.80 5.04
N THR A 471 -14.07 -21.26 5.47
CA THR A 471 -15.36 -21.97 5.54
C THR A 471 -16.22 -21.79 4.30
N VAL A 472 -15.80 -20.93 3.36
CA VAL A 472 -16.54 -20.67 2.12
C VAL A 472 -15.83 -21.27 0.90
N LYS A 473 -16.61 -21.66 -0.14
CA LYS A 473 -16.04 -22.20 -1.37
C LYS A 473 -15.14 -21.15 -2.04
N GLY A 474 -13.98 -21.59 -2.53
CA GLY A 474 -13.00 -20.73 -3.20
C GLY A 474 -12.16 -19.87 -2.26
N GLY A 475 -12.27 -20.05 -0.95
CA GLY A 475 -11.53 -19.30 0.04
C GLY A 475 -10.25 -19.98 0.57
N GLN A 476 -9.90 -21.15 0.04
CA GLN A 476 -8.72 -21.94 0.44
C GLN A 476 -7.56 -21.73 -0.53
#